data_b67d9ced7a967d9825484d5921c00652
#
_entry.id   b67d9ced7a967d9825484d5921c00652
#
_cell.length_a   1.000
_cell.length_b   1.000
_cell.length_c   1.000
_cell.angle_alpha   90.00
_cell.angle_beta   90.00
_cell.angle_gamma   90.00
#
_symmetry.space_group_name_H-M   'P 1'
#
loop_
_entity.id
_entity.type
_entity.pdbx_description
1 polymer ?
#
loop_
_entity_poly.entity_id
_entity_poly.type
_entity_poly.pdbx_seq_one_letter_code
_entity_poly.pdbx_strand_id
1 'polypeptide(L)'
;MDYIYLDNASTSFPKAPTVATAMSDYITNRGININRGSYSLAYDVEDTIYTTRQRLHTLFNGHDPSHVIFTQNVTMSLNMVIKGLLKAGDHVLVSSMEHNAVMRPLTQLLDKGITFDTIPCDSTGSIQMGSIEPLIRPNTVAMIINHASNVCGTIQPLESIGAICKAHNLQFIVDAAQTAGVIPIDVKAYHIDALCFTGHKGLLGPQGIGGIILTKEMAQTLTPLIAGGTGSFSHLETMPTHMPDAFESGTLNLPGIIGLNEGIAYIESVGMENIHNHELALTKTFLEGLQDIEHINIIGKQNLQDRTAVVSITIDGMDAASIAYELESTYHIMTRVGLHCAPRAHQTLGTYPEGTVRFSFGYANTMEDIETALSALTTIANKI
;
A
#
# COMPACT_ATOMS: atom_id res chain seq x y z
N MET A 1 4.18 4.73 27.13
CA MET A 1 3.76 5.94 26.40
C MET A 1 2.27 6.01 26.57
N ASP A 2 1.80 7.14 27.06
CA ASP A 2 0.37 7.29 27.34
C ASP A 2 -0.45 7.74 26.12
N TYR A 3 -0.04 7.28 24.93
CA TYR A 3 -0.72 7.62 23.66
C TYR A 3 -1.32 6.40 23.02
N ILE A 4 -2.56 6.54 22.52
CA ILE A 4 -3.26 5.55 21.71
C ILE A 4 -2.99 5.89 20.23
N TYR A 5 -2.31 4.99 19.51
CA TYR A 5 -1.96 5.20 18.11
C TYR A 5 -2.96 4.52 17.17
N LEU A 6 -3.78 5.31 16.49
CA LEU A 6 -4.82 4.87 15.56
C LEU A 6 -4.60 5.41 14.13
N ASP A 7 -3.33 5.55 13.70
CA ASP A 7 -2.97 5.98 12.35
C ASP A 7 -2.11 4.94 11.60
N ASN A 8 -2.41 3.64 11.79
CA ASN A 8 -1.65 2.54 11.17
C ASN A 8 -1.71 2.51 9.63
N ALA A 9 -2.75 3.07 9.00
CA ALA A 9 -2.83 3.21 7.55
C ALA A 9 -1.80 4.19 6.97
N SER A 10 -1.22 5.08 7.79
CA SER A 10 -0.08 5.92 7.40
C SER A 10 1.25 5.18 7.54
N THR A 11 1.47 4.55 8.68
CA THR A 11 2.61 3.66 8.97
C THR A 11 2.25 2.82 10.19
N SER A 12 2.56 1.54 10.20
CA SER A 12 2.32 0.71 11.40
C SER A 12 3.20 1.17 12.57
N PHE A 13 2.63 1.21 13.77
CA PHE A 13 3.36 1.46 15.01
C PHE A 13 2.68 0.75 16.20
N PRO A 14 3.49 0.04 17.04
CA PRO A 14 4.92 -0.25 16.88
C PRO A 14 5.22 -1.10 15.65
N LYS A 15 6.51 -1.22 15.30
CA LYS A 15 6.98 -2.19 14.29
C LYS A 15 7.02 -3.59 14.92
N ALA A 16 7.09 -4.62 14.09
CA ALA A 16 7.31 -5.99 14.59
C ALA A 16 8.53 -6.02 15.53
N PRO A 17 8.49 -6.82 16.62
CA PRO A 17 9.43 -6.68 17.74
C PRO A 17 10.92 -6.78 17.35
N THR A 18 11.25 -7.61 16.35
CA THR A 18 12.64 -7.86 15.92
C THR A 18 13.20 -6.85 14.93
N VAL A 19 12.36 -6.02 14.30
CA VAL A 19 12.75 -5.10 13.23
C VAL A 19 13.87 -4.14 13.65
N ALA A 20 13.66 -3.41 14.76
CA ALA A 20 14.64 -2.43 15.22
C ALA A 20 15.98 -3.08 15.61
N THR A 21 15.93 -4.23 16.28
CA THR A 21 17.12 -4.96 16.73
C THR A 21 17.92 -5.48 15.54
N ALA A 22 17.28 -6.07 14.54
CA ALA A 22 17.95 -6.60 13.37
C ALA A 22 18.60 -5.50 12.52
N MET A 23 17.92 -4.35 12.36
CA MET A 23 18.48 -3.18 11.67
C MET A 23 19.68 -2.61 12.43
N SER A 24 19.59 -2.48 13.75
CA SER A 24 20.69 -2.00 14.60
C SER A 24 21.89 -2.94 14.55
N ASP A 25 21.66 -4.27 14.64
CA ASP A 25 22.69 -5.28 14.53
C ASP A 25 23.43 -5.20 13.17
N TYR A 26 22.67 -5.08 12.08
CA TYR A 26 23.28 -4.91 10.77
C TYR A 26 24.19 -3.67 10.71
N ILE A 27 23.69 -2.51 11.14
CA ILE A 27 24.46 -1.25 11.09
C ILE A 27 25.71 -1.33 11.97
N THR A 28 25.62 -1.95 13.15
CA THR A 28 26.69 -1.99 14.14
C THR A 28 27.73 -3.06 13.84
N ASN A 29 27.31 -4.24 13.40
CA ASN A 29 28.15 -5.44 13.35
C ASN A 29 28.42 -5.95 11.94
N ARG A 30 27.55 -5.63 10.94
CA ARG A 30 27.60 -6.19 9.60
C ARG A 30 27.58 -5.17 8.47
N GLY A 31 27.63 -3.87 8.72
CA GLY A 31 27.38 -2.73 7.83
C GLY A 31 28.20 -2.66 6.53
N ILE A 32 28.24 -3.75 5.79
CA ILE A 32 29.01 -3.94 4.55
C ILE A 32 28.11 -3.85 3.33
N ASN A 33 28.70 -3.57 2.16
CA ASN A 33 28.00 -3.63 0.89
C ASN A 33 28.04 -5.05 0.31
N ILE A 34 27.06 -5.37 -0.51
CA ILE A 34 26.94 -6.63 -1.28
C ILE A 34 27.44 -6.46 -2.73
N ASN A 35 27.36 -7.50 -3.53
CA ASN A 35 27.63 -7.58 -4.98
C ASN A 35 29.10 -7.64 -5.41
N ARG A 36 30.10 -7.40 -4.55
CA ARG A 36 31.53 -7.47 -4.89
C ARG A 36 32.44 -7.91 -3.74
N GLY A 37 31.87 -8.20 -2.59
CA GLY A 37 32.63 -8.70 -1.44
C GLY A 37 32.89 -10.19 -1.59
N SER A 38 34.13 -10.60 -1.68
CA SER A 38 34.52 -12.02 -1.66
C SER A 38 34.86 -12.49 -0.25
N TYR A 39 34.04 -12.14 0.73
CA TYR A 39 34.20 -12.51 2.14
C TYR A 39 32.85 -13.00 2.73
N SER A 40 32.92 -13.90 3.71
CA SER A 40 31.76 -14.63 4.25
C SER A 40 30.65 -13.71 4.68
N LEU A 41 30.97 -12.58 5.29
CA LEU A 41 29.94 -11.62 5.77
C LEU A 41 29.11 -11.01 4.63
N ALA A 42 29.68 -10.84 3.42
CA ALA A 42 28.93 -10.37 2.25
C ALA A 42 27.90 -11.42 1.80
N TYR A 43 28.29 -12.68 1.79
CA TYR A 43 27.39 -13.78 1.44
C TYR A 43 26.24 -13.93 2.44
N ASP A 44 26.49 -13.74 3.75
CA ASP A 44 25.44 -13.78 4.78
C ASP A 44 24.37 -12.68 4.57
N VAL A 45 24.81 -11.48 4.15
CA VAL A 45 23.90 -10.38 3.86
C VAL A 45 23.15 -10.64 2.55
N GLU A 46 23.82 -11.11 1.49
CA GLU A 46 23.20 -11.50 0.22
C GLU A 46 22.14 -12.59 0.42
N ASP A 47 22.41 -13.58 1.26
CA ASP A 47 21.46 -14.64 1.60
C ASP A 47 20.21 -14.08 2.31
N THR A 48 20.39 -13.13 3.23
CA THR A 48 19.27 -12.44 3.88
C THR A 48 18.40 -11.70 2.86
N ILE A 49 19.01 -11.01 1.88
CA ILE A 49 18.29 -10.29 0.83
C ILE A 49 17.52 -11.26 -0.07
N TYR A 50 18.17 -12.36 -0.46
CA TYR A 50 17.54 -13.40 -1.26
C TYR A 50 16.38 -14.05 -0.51
N THR A 51 16.56 -14.36 0.76
CA THR A 51 15.50 -14.87 1.65
C THR A 51 14.31 -13.91 1.71
N THR A 52 14.58 -12.60 1.80
CA THR A 52 13.51 -11.58 1.79
C THR A 52 12.72 -11.62 0.48
N ARG A 53 13.40 -11.77 -0.68
CA ARG A 53 12.74 -11.94 -1.99
C ARG A 53 11.90 -13.21 -2.02
N GLN A 54 12.43 -14.33 -1.51
CA GLN A 54 11.70 -15.59 -1.45
C GLN A 54 10.44 -15.50 -0.59
N ARG A 55 10.52 -14.85 0.58
CA ARG A 55 9.36 -14.61 1.45
C ARG A 55 8.28 -13.78 0.75
N LEU A 56 8.66 -12.66 0.12
CA LEU A 56 7.73 -11.84 -0.66
C LEU A 56 7.14 -12.60 -1.85
N HIS A 57 7.96 -13.35 -2.56
CA HIS A 57 7.51 -14.22 -3.65
C HIS A 57 6.48 -15.25 -3.16
N THR A 58 6.71 -15.87 -2.01
CA THR A 58 5.79 -16.85 -1.41
C THR A 58 4.52 -16.17 -0.91
N LEU A 59 4.65 -15.06 -0.20
CA LEU A 59 3.54 -14.30 0.37
C LEU A 59 2.50 -13.88 -0.69
N PHE A 60 2.95 -13.54 -1.89
CA PHE A 60 2.11 -13.04 -2.98
C PHE A 60 1.93 -14.05 -4.13
N ASN A 61 2.40 -15.30 -3.98
CA ASN A 61 2.42 -16.29 -5.06
C ASN A 61 3.00 -15.75 -6.37
N GLY A 62 4.16 -15.07 -6.29
CA GLY A 62 4.87 -14.49 -7.43
C GLY A 62 5.37 -15.56 -8.42
N HIS A 63 5.89 -15.14 -9.58
CA HIS A 63 6.38 -16.06 -10.61
C HIS A 63 7.81 -16.53 -10.33
N ASP A 64 8.69 -15.63 -9.88
CA ASP A 64 10.12 -15.89 -9.63
C ASP A 64 10.63 -14.91 -8.56
N PRO A 65 11.42 -15.35 -7.57
CA PRO A 65 12.01 -14.44 -6.58
C PRO A 65 12.87 -13.33 -7.19
N SER A 66 13.54 -13.55 -8.33
CA SER A 66 14.32 -12.52 -9.01
C SER A 66 13.45 -11.36 -9.57
N HIS A 67 12.15 -11.58 -9.76
CA HIS A 67 11.20 -10.57 -10.19
C HIS A 67 10.55 -9.77 -9.04
N VAL A 68 11.03 -9.97 -7.82
CA VAL A 68 10.75 -9.10 -6.67
C VAL A 68 11.80 -7.99 -6.66
N ILE A 69 11.40 -6.76 -6.95
CA ILE A 69 12.28 -5.60 -7.07
C ILE A 69 12.13 -4.73 -5.84
N PHE A 70 13.21 -4.40 -5.15
CA PHE A 70 13.19 -3.47 -4.03
C PHE A 70 13.19 -2.02 -4.51
N THR A 71 12.36 -1.21 -3.86
CA THR A 71 12.26 0.23 -4.08
C THR A 71 12.26 0.96 -2.74
N GLN A 72 12.30 2.28 -2.75
CA GLN A 72 12.22 3.07 -1.52
C GLN A 72 10.82 3.05 -0.88
N ASN A 73 9.77 2.91 -1.67
CA ASN A 73 8.36 2.90 -1.25
C ASN A 73 7.46 2.62 -2.45
N VAL A 74 6.15 2.39 -2.19
CA VAL A 74 5.15 2.15 -3.23
C VAL A 74 5.04 3.29 -4.25
N THR A 75 5.26 4.54 -3.86
CA THR A 75 5.24 5.68 -4.81
C THR A 75 6.34 5.55 -5.85
N MET A 76 7.56 5.14 -5.45
CA MET A 76 8.63 4.84 -6.40
C MET A 76 8.25 3.66 -7.28
N SER A 77 7.72 2.59 -6.70
CA SER A 77 7.24 1.40 -7.43
C SER A 77 6.26 1.77 -8.54
N LEU A 78 5.20 2.52 -8.18
CA LEU A 78 4.19 2.98 -9.14
C LEU A 78 4.76 3.90 -10.22
N ASN A 79 5.68 4.82 -9.87
CA ASN A 79 6.36 5.65 -10.88
C ASN A 79 7.20 4.82 -11.84
N MET A 80 7.92 3.80 -11.34
CA MET A 80 8.73 2.92 -12.19
C MET A 80 7.83 2.15 -13.17
N VAL A 81 6.73 1.57 -12.70
CA VAL A 81 5.80 0.82 -13.54
C VAL A 81 5.08 1.75 -14.52
N ILE A 82 4.44 2.81 -14.05
CA ILE A 82 3.64 3.72 -14.87
C ILE A 82 4.48 4.40 -15.96
N LYS A 83 5.63 4.96 -15.57
CA LYS A 83 6.50 5.69 -16.50
C LYS A 83 7.35 4.77 -17.38
N GLY A 84 7.64 3.56 -16.92
CA GLY A 84 8.36 2.56 -17.70
C GLY A 84 7.49 1.85 -18.72
N LEU A 85 6.18 1.74 -18.46
CA LEU A 85 5.22 1.06 -19.35
C LEU A 85 4.67 1.98 -20.43
N LEU A 86 4.19 3.17 -20.04
CA LEU A 86 3.32 3.99 -20.89
C LEU A 86 4.08 4.80 -21.94
N LYS A 87 3.52 4.83 -23.16
CA LYS A 87 4.04 5.52 -24.33
C LYS A 87 3.00 6.51 -24.87
N ALA A 88 3.46 7.48 -25.65
CA ALA A 88 2.59 8.46 -26.30
C ALA A 88 1.46 7.77 -27.09
N GLY A 89 0.22 8.20 -26.86
CA GLY A 89 -0.98 7.61 -27.45
C GLY A 89 -1.66 6.54 -26.61
N ASP A 90 -1.02 6.05 -25.55
CA ASP A 90 -1.61 5.03 -24.66
C ASP A 90 -2.76 5.60 -23.83
N HIS A 91 -3.72 4.75 -23.56
CA HIS A 91 -4.84 5.00 -22.67
C HIS A 91 -4.79 4.04 -21.47
N VAL A 92 -5.18 4.52 -20.28
CA VAL A 92 -5.18 3.76 -19.02
C VAL A 92 -6.52 3.90 -18.32
N LEU A 93 -6.99 2.83 -17.68
CA LEU A 93 -8.13 2.89 -16.76
C LEU A 93 -7.64 2.94 -15.31
N VAL A 94 -8.26 3.80 -14.49
CA VAL A 94 -8.00 3.92 -13.05
C VAL A 94 -9.31 3.98 -12.29
N SER A 95 -9.33 3.58 -11.01
CA SER A 95 -10.54 3.76 -10.21
C SER A 95 -10.71 5.20 -9.74
N SER A 96 -11.93 5.58 -9.34
CA SER A 96 -12.17 6.89 -8.71
C SER A 96 -11.63 6.97 -7.27
N MET A 97 -11.09 5.86 -6.75
CA MET A 97 -10.55 5.76 -5.39
C MET A 97 -9.03 5.85 -5.32
N GLU A 98 -8.34 6.16 -6.43
CA GLU A 98 -6.89 6.11 -6.51
C GLU A 98 -6.19 7.14 -5.61
N HIS A 99 -5.09 6.70 -5.00
CA HIS A 99 -4.17 7.55 -4.26
C HIS A 99 -3.34 8.44 -5.20
N ASN A 100 -2.85 9.57 -4.72
CA ASN A 100 -1.97 10.48 -5.47
C ASN A 100 -0.68 9.82 -6.00
N ALA A 101 -0.26 8.68 -5.44
CA ALA A 101 0.87 7.92 -5.95
C ALA A 101 0.63 7.32 -7.35
N VAL A 102 -0.65 7.11 -7.73
CA VAL A 102 -1.10 6.73 -9.06
C VAL A 102 -1.43 7.98 -9.90
N MET A 103 -2.25 8.87 -9.34
CA MET A 103 -2.81 9.98 -10.12
C MET A 103 -1.77 11.02 -10.55
N ARG A 104 -0.81 11.35 -9.68
CA ARG A 104 0.20 12.37 -10.01
C ARG A 104 1.15 11.94 -11.14
N PRO A 105 1.72 10.72 -11.16
CA PRO A 105 2.47 10.24 -12.32
C PRO A 105 1.67 10.25 -13.61
N LEU A 106 0.40 9.81 -13.60
CA LEU A 106 -0.46 9.85 -14.78
C LEU A 106 -0.72 11.28 -15.26
N THR A 107 -1.02 12.20 -14.34
CA THR A 107 -1.20 13.63 -14.67
C THR A 107 0.05 14.24 -15.32
N GLN A 108 1.26 13.87 -14.86
CA GLN A 108 2.51 14.30 -15.48
C GLN A 108 2.71 13.77 -16.89
N LEU A 109 2.04 12.69 -17.27
CA LEU A 109 2.16 12.07 -18.57
C LEU A 109 1.12 12.57 -19.59
N LEU A 110 0.13 13.38 -19.17
CA LEU A 110 -0.85 13.98 -20.08
C LEU A 110 -0.18 14.79 -21.19
N ASP A 111 0.82 15.61 -20.85
CA ASP A 111 1.59 16.41 -21.81
C ASP A 111 2.42 15.56 -22.79
N LYS A 112 2.59 14.27 -22.50
CA LYS A 112 3.25 13.29 -23.37
C LYS A 112 2.27 12.51 -24.25
N GLY A 113 0.98 12.91 -24.26
CA GLY A 113 -0.07 12.28 -25.06
C GLY A 113 -0.62 10.99 -24.50
N ILE A 114 -0.39 10.68 -23.21
CA ILE A 114 -1.02 9.58 -22.50
C ILE A 114 -2.35 10.09 -21.94
N THR A 115 -3.40 9.27 -21.98
CA THR A 115 -4.73 9.61 -21.48
C THR A 115 -5.22 8.57 -20.48
N PHE A 116 -6.17 8.94 -19.63
CA PHE A 116 -6.83 7.98 -18.74
C PHE A 116 -8.32 8.29 -18.57
N ASP A 117 -9.10 7.23 -18.36
CA ASP A 117 -10.48 7.34 -17.91
C ASP A 117 -10.61 6.80 -16.49
N THR A 118 -11.62 7.29 -15.78
CA THR A 118 -11.89 6.91 -14.40
C THR A 118 -13.08 5.96 -14.32
N ILE A 119 -12.86 4.76 -13.80
CA ILE A 119 -13.90 3.78 -13.50
C ILE A 119 -14.62 4.28 -12.25
N PRO A 120 -15.95 4.51 -12.30
CA PRO A 120 -16.69 5.00 -11.15
C PRO A 120 -16.75 3.95 -10.04
N CYS A 121 -16.68 4.43 -8.79
CA CYS A 121 -17.04 3.68 -7.60
C CYS A 121 -18.33 4.26 -6.99
N ASP A 122 -19.03 3.46 -6.20
CA ASP A 122 -20.21 3.91 -5.48
C ASP A 122 -19.85 4.71 -4.21
N SER A 123 -20.86 5.15 -3.45
CA SER A 123 -20.70 5.91 -2.21
C SER A 123 -20.01 5.13 -1.08
N THR A 124 -19.84 3.82 -1.22
CA THR A 124 -19.05 2.98 -0.30
C THR A 124 -17.59 2.83 -0.74
N GLY A 125 -17.22 3.39 -1.90
CA GLY A 125 -15.91 3.24 -2.52
C GLY A 125 -15.73 1.93 -3.28
N SER A 126 -16.78 1.13 -3.48
CA SER A 126 -16.73 -0.12 -4.26
C SER A 126 -16.81 0.17 -5.76
N ILE A 127 -15.91 -0.46 -6.54
CA ILE A 127 -15.86 -0.28 -7.99
C ILE A 127 -17.14 -0.79 -8.66
N GLN A 128 -17.67 -0.03 -9.62
CA GLN A 128 -18.82 -0.43 -10.41
C GLN A 128 -18.35 -1.32 -11.58
N MET A 129 -18.32 -2.63 -11.36
CA MET A 129 -17.78 -3.61 -12.32
C MET A 129 -18.36 -3.47 -13.72
N GLY A 130 -19.67 -3.23 -13.86
CA GLY A 130 -20.34 -3.05 -15.16
C GLY A 130 -19.90 -1.81 -15.95
N SER A 131 -19.16 -0.89 -15.32
CA SER A 131 -18.64 0.32 -15.98
C SER A 131 -17.24 0.12 -16.58
N ILE A 132 -16.57 -1.01 -16.35
CA ILE A 132 -15.18 -1.23 -16.78
C ILE A 132 -15.12 -1.40 -18.31
N GLU A 133 -15.78 -2.42 -18.85
CA GLU A 133 -15.67 -2.77 -20.27
C GLU A 133 -16.09 -1.64 -21.21
N PRO A 134 -17.17 -0.85 -20.94
CA PRO A 134 -17.53 0.29 -21.78
C PRO A 134 -16.46 1.40 -21.88
N LEU A 135 -15.52 1.46 -20.93
CA LEU A 135 -14.42 2.44 -20.92
C LEU A 135 -13.17 1.95 -21.66
N ILE A 136 -13.12 0.65 -22.04
CA ILE A 136 -11.98 0.09 -22.76
C ILE A 136 -11.99 0.61 -24.20
N ARG A 137 -10.88 1.23 -24.63
CA ARG A 137 -10.65 1.77 -25.98
C ARG A 137 -9.63 0.89 -26.71
N PRO A 138 -9.54 0.99 -28.06
CA PRO A 138 -8.54 0.24 -28.83
C PRO A 138 -7.08 0.51 -28.41
N ASN A 139 -6.81 1.67 -27.82
CA ASN A 139 -5.49 2.07 -27.29
C ASN A 139 -5.37 1.97 -25.77
N THR A 140 -6.32 1.31 -25.09
CA THR A 140 -6.20 1.01 -23.66
C THR A 140 -5.15 -0.09 -23.48
N VAL A 141 -4.11 0.21 -22.70
CA VAL A 141 -2.98 -0.72 -22.51
C VAL A 141 -2.91 -1.27 -21.08
N ALA A 142 -3.47 -0.57 -20.11
CA ALA A 142 -3.37 -0.98 -18.71
C ALA A 142 -4.59 -0.54 -17.88
N MET A 143 -4.78 -1.27 -16.78
CA MET A 143 -5.66 -0.88 -15.67
C MET A 143 -4.84 -0.80 -14.40
N ILE A 144 -4.97 0.30 -13.64
CA ILE A 144 -4.24 0.53 -12.40
C ILE A 144 -5.25 0.73 -11.29
N ILE A 145 -5.22 -0.14 -10.29
CA ILE A 145 -6.24 -0.19 -9.22
C ILE A 145 -5.56 -0.24 -7.85
N ASN A 146 -5.97 0.61 -6.93
CA ASN A 146 -5.66 0.43 -5.53
C ASN A 146 -6.50 -0.72 -4.97
N HIS A 147 -5.86 -1.70 -4.34
CA HIS A 147 -6.55 -2.87 -3.80
C HIS A 147 -7.49 -2.52 -2.66
N ALA A 148 -7.10 -1.57 -1.81
CA ALA A 148 -8.01 -1.04 -0.79
C ALA A 148 -7.83 0.47 -0.60
N SER A 149 -8.95 1.15 -0.38
CA SER A 149 -8.96 2.59 -0.13
C SER A 149 -8.29 2.93 1.19
N ASN A 150 -7.32 3.83 1.15
CA ASN A 150 -6.71 4.40 2.35
C ASN A 150 -7.61 5.44 3.04
N VAL A 151 -8.78 5.74 2.50
CA VAL A 151 -9.78 6.64 3.08
C VAL A 151 -10.83 5.85 3.84
N CYS A 152 -11.50 4.89 3.22
CA CYS A 152 -12.65 4.18 3.82
C CYS A 152 -12.42 2.67 4.03
N GLY A 153 -11.24 2.15 3.65
CA GLY A 153 -10.87 0.75 3.84
C GLY A 153 -11.52 -0.24 2.87
N THR A 154 -12.36 0.20 1.96
CA THR A 154 -13.07 -0.66 1.00
C THR A 154 -12.09 -1.39 0.08
N ILE A 155 -12.21 -2.72 0.01
CA ILE A 155 -11.38 -3.61 -0.80
C ILE A 155 -12.03 -3.80 -2.18
N GLN A 156 -11.22 -3.75 -3.24
CA GLN A 156 -11.66 -3.97 -4.62
C GLN A 156 -11.52 -5.45 -5.01
N PRO A 157 -12.42 -5.99 -5.87
CA PRO A 157 -12.44 -7.41 -6.25
C PRO A 157 -11.38 -7.71 -7.33
N LEU A 158 -10.09 -7.82 -6.93
CA LEU A 158 -8.96 -7.97 -7.86
C LEU A 158 -9.09 -9.18 -8.79
N GLU A 159 -9.62 -10.31 -8.31
CA GLU A 159 -9.80 -11.50 -9.14
C GLU A 159 -10.70 -11.22 -10.34
N SER A 160 -11.85 -10.59 -10.10
CA SER A 160 -12.80 -10.24 -11.17
C SER A 160 -12.23 -9.17 -12.11
N ILE A 161 -11.51 -8.18 -11.57
CA ILE A 161 -10.87 -7.12 -12.36
C ILE A 161 -9.74 -7.72 -13.22
N GLY A 162 -8.92 -8.59 -12.65
CA GLY A 162 -7.84 -9.25 -13.37
C GLY A 162 -8.34 -10.18 -14.49
N ALA A 163 -9.50 -10.84 -14.29
CA ALA A 163 -10.15 -11.61 -15.35
C ALA A 163 -10.55 -10.73 -16.54
N ILE A 164 -11.07 -9.52 -16.29
CA ILE A 164 -11.37 -8.54 -17.34
C ILE A 164 -10.07 -8.09 -18.04
N CYS A 165 -9.03 -7.75 -17.28
CA CYS A 165 -7.74 -7.35 -17.84
C CYS A 165 -7.20 -8.43 -18.77
N LYS A 166 -7.21 -9.69 -18.33
CA LYS A 166 -6.77 -10.84 -19.14
C LYS A 166 -7.60 -11.00 -20.43
N ALA A 167 -8.92 -10.89 -20.33
CA ALA A 167 -9.82 -11.05 -21.48
C ALA A 167 -9.58 -9.97 -22.55
N HIS A 168 -9.17 -8.78 -22.15
CA HIS A 168 -8.91 -7.64 -23.05
C HIS A 168 -7.42 -7.38 -23.31
N ASN A 169 -6.50 -8.27 -22.88
CA ASN A 169 -5.05 -8.11 -23.02
C ASN A 169 -4.51 -6.80 -22.42
N LEU A 170 -5.08 -6.35 -21.30
CA LEU A 170 -4.62 -5.18 -20.57
C LEU A 170 -3.60 -5.60 -19.50
N GLN A 171 -2.56 -4.79 -19.29
CA GLN A 171 -1.65 -4.96 -18.15
C GLN A 171 -2.39 -4.60 -16.86
N PHE A 172 -2.35 -5.47 -15.87
CA PHE A 172 -3.00 -5.24 -14.58
C PHE A 172 -1.97 -4.82 -13.52
N ILE A 173 -2.05 -3.57 -13.08
CA ILE A 173 -1.15 -2.95 -12.08
C ILE A 173 -1.94 -2.72 -10.80
N VAL A 174 -1.44 -3.20 -9.68
CA VAL A 174 -2.10 -3.12 -8.38
C VAL A 174 -1.26 -2.30 -7.39
N ASP A 175 -1.87 -1.27 -6.81
CA ASP A 175 -1.36 -0.59 -5.61
C ASP A 175 -1.85 -1.35 -4.37
N ALA A 176 -0.96 -2.13 -3.76
CA ALA A 176 -1.22 -2.91 -2.57
C ALA A 176 -0.77 -2.23 -1.27
N ALA A 177 -0.60 -0.90 -1.27
CA ALA A 177 -0.08 -0.16 -0.11
C ALA A 177 -0.89 -0.38 1.19
N GLN A 178 -2.18 -0.67 1.10
CA GLN A 178 -3.06 -0.89 2.25
C GLN A 178 -3.35 -2.36 2.53
N THR A 179 -2.89 -3.28 1.68
CA THR A 179 -3.30 -4.68 1.75
C THR A 179 -2.13 -5.67 1.81
N ALA A 180 -0.95 -5.27 1.36
CA ALA A 180 0.27 -6.08 1.47
C ALA A 180 0.56 -6.41 2.94
N GLY A 181 0.55 -7.70 3.29
CA GLY A 181 0.72 -8.19 4.67
C GLY A 181 -0.54 -8.13 5.55
N VAL A 182 -1.67 -7.66 5.00
CA VAL A 182 -2.96 -7.58 5.72
C VAL A 182 -3.93 -8.67 5.26
N ILE A 183 -4.07 -8.82 3.93
CA ILE A 183 -4.95 -9.82 3.33
C ILE A 183 -4.21 -10.59 2.24
N PRO A 184 -4.60 -11.83 1.95
CA PRO A 184 -3.99 -12.62 0.89
C PRO A 184 -4.14 -11.95 -0.49
N ILE A 185 -3.06 -11.94 -1.25
CA ILE A 185 -3.05 -11.50 -2.66
C ILE A 185 -2.33 -12.58 -3.46
N ASP A 186 -2.99 -13.14 -4.45
CA ASP A 186 -2.42 -14.14 -5.35
C ASP A 186 -2.17 -13.51 -6.73
N VAL A 187 -0.90 -13.17 -7.00
CA VAL A 187 -0.49 -12.52 -8.25
C VAL A 187 -0.86 -13.34 -9.48
N LYS A 188 -0.71 -14.67 -9.40
CA LYS A 188 -1.01 -15.58 -10.52
C LYS A 188 -2.51 -15.74 -10.73
N ALA A 189 -3.25 -16.03 -9.65
CA ALA A 189 -4.70 -16.27 -9.72
C ALA A 189 -5.45 -15.01 -10.17
N TYR A 190 -5.00 -13.83 -9.72
CA TYR A 190 -5.63 -12.55 -10.05
C TYR A 190 -5.09 -11.90 -11.32
N HIS A 191 -4.21 -12.59 -12.06
CA HIS A 191 -3.60 -12.09 -13.30
C HIS A 191 -2.95 -10.71 -13.17
N ILE A 192 -2.26 -10.48 -12.05
CA ILE A 192 -1.57 -9.22 -11.76
C ILE A 192 -0.22 -9.21 -12.47
N ASP A 193 0.04 -8.21 -13.30
CA ASP A 193 1.31 -8.06 -14.02
C ASP A 193 2.35 -7.31 -13.19
N ALA A 194 1.91 -6.34 -12.38
CA ALA A 194 2.75 -5.63 -11.44
C ALA A 194 2.01 -5.37 -10.13
N LEU A 195 2.50 -5.94 -9.02
CA LEU A 195 2.03 -5.66 -7.66
C LEU A 195 3.01 -4.69 -6.98
N CYS A 196 2.55 -3.48 -6.67
CA CYS A 196 3.36 -2.46 -6.00
C CYS A 196 3.03 -2.40 -4.51
N PHE A 197 4.04 -2.43 -3.62
CA PHE A 197 3.84 -2.46 -2.18
C PHE A 197 4.81 -1.55 -1.42
N THR A 198 4.51 -1.29 -0.14
CA THR A 198 5.39 -0.58 0.80
C THR A 198 5.62 -1.41 2.06
N GLY A 199 6.83 -1.37 2.61
CA GLY A 199 7.21 -2.19 3.75
C GLY A 199 6.70 -1.69 5.10
N HIS A 200 6.42 -0.39 5.23
CA HIS A 200 6.20 0.25 6.53
C HIS A 200 4.76 0.26 7.04
N LYS A 201 3.82 -0.37 6.32
CA LYS A 201 2.41 -0.51 6.72
C LYS A 201 2.13 -1.96 7.15
N GLY A 202 1.21 -2.66 6.50
CA GLY A 202 0.82 -4.02 6.87
C GLY A 202 1.94 -5.05 6.85
N LEU A 203 3.04 -4.83 6.11
CA LEU A 203 4.24 -5.67 6.18
C LEU A 203 5.09 -5.46 7.43
N LEU A 204 4.74 -4.54 8.33
CA LEU A 204 5.33 -4.28 9.65
C LEU A 204 6.83 -3.95 9.65
N GLY A 205 7.40 -3.68 8.47
CA GLY A 205 8.80 -3.31 8.26
C GLY A 205 9.06 -1.82 8.45
N PRO A 206 10.31 -1.37 8.24
CA PRO A 206 10.67 0.04 8.38
C PRO A 206 10.19 0.90 7.22
N GLN A 207 10.22 2.21 7.41
CA GLN A 207 10.11 3.19 6.33
C GLN A 207 11.34 3.13 5.41
N GLY A 208 11.21 3.65 4.17
CA GLY A 208 12.30 3.69 3.20
C GLY A 208 12.55 2.39 2.45
N ILE A 209 11.62 1.43 2.54
CA ILE A 209 11.62 0.18 1.77
C ILE A 209 10.22 -0.13 1.25
N GLY A 210 10.15 -0.63 0.04
CA GLY A 210 8.98 -1.13 -0.65
C GLY A 210 9.42 -2.01 -1.81
N GLY A 211 8.53 -2.31 -2.74
CA GLY A 211 8.91 -3.12 -3.89
C GLY A 211 7.83 -3.31 -4.92
N ILE A 212 8.20 -4.05 -5.94
CA ILE A 212 7.34 -4.47 -7.04
C ILE A 212 7.51 -5.98 -7.22
N ILE A 213 6.42 -6.69 -7.45
CA ILE A 213 6.45 -8.05 -7.97
C ILE A 213 5.98 -8.00 -9.41
N LEU A 214 6.82 -8.44 -10.34
CA LEU A 214 6.57 -8.39 -11.77
C LEU A 214 6.33 -9.79 -12.35
N THR A 215 5.48 -9.86 -13.38
CA THR A 215 5.54 -11.00 -14.31
C THR A 215 6.79 -10.89 -15.20
N LYS A 216 7.18 -12.00 -15.82
CA LYS A 216 8.31 -12.01 -16.75
C LYS A 216 8.04 -11.10 -17.97
N GLU A 217 6.83 -11.13 -18.45
CA GLU A 217 6.36 -10.36 -19.60
C GLU A 217 6.38 -8.86 -19.28
N MET A 218 5.88 -8.48 -18.10
CA MET A 218 5.94 -7.08 -17.65
C MET A 218 7.39 -6.61 -17.50
N ALA A 219 8.26 -7.41 -16.89
CA ALA A 219 9.67 -7.06 -16.71
C ALA A 219 10.41 -6.82 -18.04
N GLN A 220 10.04 -7.53 -19.10
CA GLN A 220 10.59 -7.34 -20.45
C GLN A 220 10.02 -6.12 -21.16
N THR A 221 8.83 -5.68 -20.78
CA THR A 221 8.14 -4.54 -21.41
C THR A 221 8.57 -3.20 -20.80
N LEU A 222 8.86 -3.20 -19.50
CA LEU A 222 9.20 -1.98 -18.78
C LEU A 222 10.56 -1.40 -19.18
N THR A 223 10.60 -0.09 -19.40
CA THR A 223 11.85 0.66 -19.49
C THR A 223 12.26 1.08 -18.07
N PRO A 224 13.50 0.78 -17.60
CA PRO A 224 13.98 1.24 -16.31
C PRO A 224 13.90 2.77 -16.18
N LEU A 225 13.27 3.26 -15.10
CA LEU A 225 13.16 4.68 -14.82
C LEU A 225 14.48 5.30 -14.38
N ILE A 226 15.29 4.52 -13.68
CA ILE A 226 16.57 4.96 -13.11
C ILE A 226 17.66 4.09 -13.73
N ALA A 227 18.65 4.73 -14.34
CA ALA A 227 19.85 4.09 -14.87
C ALA A 227 21.05 4.35 -13.94
N GLY A 228 21.88 3.34 -13.71
CA GLY A 228 23.06 3.45 -12.84
C GLY A 228 23.78 2.14 -12.65
N GLY A 229 24.80 2.14 -11.81
CA GLY A 229 25.56 0.92 -11.51
C GLY A 229 24.72 -0.07 -10.69
N THR A 230 24.75 -1.34 -11.07
CA THR A 230 24.02 -2.43 -10.43
C THR A 230 24.94 -3.43 -9.72
N GLY A 231 26.26 -3.26 -9.86
CA GLY A 231 27.24 -4.22 -9.35
C GLY A 231 27.59 -5.34 -10.34
N SER A 232 26.77 -5.58 -11.37
CA SER A 232 26.99 -6.55 -12.42
C SER A 232 27.35 -5.88 -13.76
N PHE A 233 27.98 -6.64 -14.68
CA PHE A 233 28.30 -6.20 -16.07
C PHE A 233 28.91 -4.79 -16.19
N SER A 234 29.81 -4.43 -15.27
CA SER A 234 30.37 -3.07 -15.14
C SER A 234 31.16 -2.57 -16.36
N HIS A 235 31.43 -3.46 -17.33
CA HIS A 235 32.08 -3.12 -18.60
C HIS A 235 31.09 -2.59 -19.65
N LEU A 236 29.77 -2.68 -19.40
CA LEU A 236 28.72 -2.17 -20.27
C LEU A 236 28.28 -0.77 -19.80
N GLU A 237 28.05 0.14 -20.74
CA GLU A 237 27.45 1.46 -20.47
C GLU A 237 25.91 1.42 -20.51
N THR A 238 25.33 0.31 -20.99
CA THR A 238 23.88 0.08 -21.01
C THR A 238 23.42 -0.64 -19.73
N MET A 239 22.16 -0.40 -19.34
CA MET A 239 21.57 -1.15 -18.23
C MET A 239 21.53 -2.65 -18.53
N PRO A 240 21.80 -3.52 -17.54
CA PRO A 240 21.61 -4.96 -17.69
C PRO A 240 20.14 -5.28 -17.93
N THR A 241 19.88 -6.40 -18.61
CA THR A 241 18.53 -6.88 -18.91
C THR A 241 18.04 -8.00 -18.01
N HIS A 242 18.95 -8.55 -17.18
CA HIS A 242 18.59 -9.63 -16.24
C HIS A 242 18.00 -9.04 -14.94
N MET A 243 17.15 -9.81 -14.33
CA MET A 243 16.49 -9.47 -13.08
C MET A 243 17.32 -9.91 -11.87
N PRO A 244 17.33 -9.17 -10.79
CA PRO A 244 16.62 -7.91 -10.51
C PRO A 244 17.37 -6.65 -10.99
N ASP A 245 18.60 -6.77 -11.48
CA ASP A 245 19.54 -5.69 -11.75
C ASP A 245 19.02 -4.65 -12.75
N ALA A 246 18.15 -5.08 -13.68
CA ALA A 246 17.50 -4.17 -14.62
C ALA A 246 16.78 -3.00 -13.94
N PHE A 247 16.30 -3.18 -12.72
CA PHE A 247 15.48 -2.21 -11.99
C PHE A 247 16.07 -1.77 -10.64
N GLU A 248 17.20 -2.34 -10.23
CA GLU A 248 17.85 -2.03 -8.94
C GLU A 248 19.20 -1.33 -9.14
N SER A 249 19.14 -0.08 -9.58
CA SER A 249 20.36 0.74 -9.74
C SER A 249 20.77 1.40 -8.43
N GLY A 250 22.08 1.38 -8.14
CA GLY A 250 22.67 1.96 -6.95
C GLY A 250 22.72 0.99 -5.76
N THR A 251 23.31 1.44 -4.65
CA THR A 251 23.35 0.65 -3.42
C THR A 251 21.97 0.53 -2.81
N LEU A 252 21.51 -0.70 -2.59
CA LEU A 252 20.22 -0.98 -1.98
C LEU A 252 20.16 -0.48 -0.52
N ASN A 253 18.96 -0.22 -0.03
CA ASN A 253 18.70 0.03 1.38
C ASN A 253 18.76 -1.27 2.19
N LEU A 254 19.96 -1.78 2.41
CA LEU A 254 20.20 -3.07 3.08
C LEU A 254 19.56 -3.10 4.49
N PRO A 255 19.74 -2.07 5.36
CA PRO A 255 19.07 -2.07 6.66
C PRO A 255 17.54 -2.15 6.52
N GLY A 256 16.97 -1.46 5.52
CA GLY A 256 15.53 -1.49 5.25
C GLY A 256 15.04 -2.85 4.81
N ILE A 257 15.80 -3.57 3.96
CA ILE A 257 15.46 -4.92 3.50
C ILE A 257 15.54 -5.92 4.67
N ILE A 258 16.56 -5.82 5.51
CA ILE A 258 16.70 -6.65 6.72
C ILE A 258 15.54 -6.43 7.68
N GLY A 259 15.17 -5.16 7.93
CA GLY A 259 14.00 -4.85 8.75
C GLY A 259 12.69 -5.35 8.14
N LEU A 260 12.54 -5.29 6.81
CA LEU A 260 11.38 -5.84 6.11
C LEU A 260 11.32 -7.37 6.23
N ASN A 261 12.46 -8.07 6.13
CA ASN A 261 12.55 -9.50 6.37
C ASN A 261 11.99 -9.89 7.72
N GLU A 262 12.34 -9.15 8.77
CA GLU A 262 11.84 -9.38 10.13
C GLU A 262 10.33 -9.10 10.25
N GLY A 263 9.83 -8.05 9.61
CA GLY A 263 8.40 -7.77 9.57
C GLY A 263 7.61 -8.92 8.94
N ILE A 264 8.07 -9.44 7.79
CA ILE A 264 7.44 -10.58 7.11
C ILE A 264 7.56 -11.86 7.96
N ALA A 265 8.74 -12.12 8.56
CA ALA A 265 8.93 -13.26 9.45
C ALA A 265 7.97 -13.25 10.64
N TYR A 266 7.70 -12.08 11.20
CA TYR A 266 6.69 -11.92 12.26
C TYR A 266 5.28 -12.28 11.76
N ILE A 267 4.88 -11.77 10.59
CA ILE A 267 3.59 -12.10 9.96
C ILE A 267 3.47 -13.61 9.72
N GLU A 268 4.52 -14.27 9.22
CA GLU A 268 4.56 -15.72 9.03
C GLU A 268 4.39 -16.48 10.36
N SER A 269 5.01 -16.00 11.44
CA SER A 269 4.97 -16.64 12.75
C SER A 269 3.62 -16.52 13.46
N VAL A 270 2.96 -15.36 13.33
CA VAL A 270 1.64 -15.09 13.94
C VAL A 270 0.50 -15.60 13.06
N GLY A 271 0.70 -15.57 11.76
CA GLY A 271 -0.30 -15.81 10.72
C GLY A 271 -1.01 -14.53 10.30
N MET A 272 -0.94 -14.21 8.99
CA MET A 272 -1.59 -13.01 8.42
C MET A 272 -3.09 -12.98 8.71
N GLU A 273 -3.76 -14.12 8.62
CA GLU A 273 -5.19 -14.24 8.92
C GLU A 273 -5.51 -13.91 10.39
N ASN A 274 -4.66 -14.31 11.33
CA ASN A 274 -4.86 -13.99 12.75
C ASN A 274 -4.73 -12.49 13.01
N ILE A 275 -3.75 -11.83 12.37
CA ILE A 275 -3.58 -10.37 12.43
C ILE A 275 -4.81 -9.69 11.86
N HIS A 276 -5.24 -10.08 10.66
CA HIS A 276 -6.41 -9.52 9.99
C HIS A 276 -7.70 -9.69 10.82
N ASN A 277 -7.94 -10.88 11.35
CA ASN A 277 -9.11 -11.15 12.20
C ASN A 277 -9.11 -10.31 13.47
N HIS A 278 -7.94 -10.10 14.08
CA HIS A 278 -7.79 -9.18 15.22
C HIS A 278 -8.16 -7.74 14.82
N GLU A 279 -7.59 -7.24 13.74
CA GLU A 279 -7.88 -5.88 13.24
C GLU A 279 -9.36 -5.70 12.86
N LEU A 280 -9.99 -6.72 12.27
CA LEU A 280 -11.42 -6.71 11.98
C LEU A 280 -12.29 -6.76 13.24
N ALA A 281 -11.88 -7.48 14.30
CA ALA A 281 -12.60 -7.48 15.56
C ALA A 281 -12.63 -6.08 16.20
N LEU A 282 -11.47 -5.38 16.21
CA LEU A 282 -11.39 -3.98 16.64
C LEU A 282 -12.29 -3.07 15.80
N THR A 283 -12.23 -3.26 14.47
CA THR A 283 -13.05 -2.49 13.52
C THR A 283 -14.53 -2.70 13.76
N LYS A 284 -14.95 -3.92 14.05
CA LYS A 284 -16.35 -4.26 14.37
C LYS A 284 -16.84 -3.47 15.55
N THR A 285 -16.14 -3.58 16.68
CA THR A 285 -16.50 -2.88 17.93
C THR A 285 -16.55 -1.35 17.69
N PHE A 286 -15.59 -0.81 16.94
CA PHE A 286 -15.57 0.61 16.65
C PHE A 286 -16.78 1.04 15.79
N LEU A 287 -17.10 0.31 14.72
CA LEU A 287 -18.24 0.60 13.85
C LEU A 287 -19.58 0.48 14.61
N GLU A 288 -19.75 -0.56 15.45
CA GLU A 288 -20.95 -0.74 16.24
C GLU A 288 -21.11 0.41 17.26
N GLY A 289 -20.04 0.79 17.97
CA GLY A 289 -20.07 1.90 18.90
C GLY A 289 -20.32 3.26 18.27
N LEU A 290 -19.85 3.50 17.05
CA LEU A 290 -20.10 4.74 16.31
C LEU A 290 -21.57 4.91 15.92
N GLN A 291 -22.33 3.82 15.70
CA GLN A 291 -23.75 3.89 15.34
C GLN A 291 -24.63 4.42 16.49
N ASP A 292 -24.15 4.31 17.72
CA ASP A 292 -24.85 4.80 18.91
C ASP A 292 -24.55 6.27 19.24
N ILE A 293 -23.65 6.92 18.50
CA ILE A 293 -23.23 8.32 18.72
C ILE A 293 -23.92 9.22 17.70
N GLU A 294 -24.80 10.12 18.18
CA GLU A 294 -25.47 11.09 17.33
C GLU A 294 -24.46 12.02 16.64
N HIS A 295 -24.81 12.56 15.48
CA HIS A 295 -24.02 13.49 14.67
C HIS A 295 -22.76 12.91 14.02
N ILE A 296 -22.42 11.64 14.22
CA ILE A 296 -21.29 10.98 13.55
C ILE A 296 -21.75 10.33 12.25
N ASN A 297 -21.05 10.64 11.15
CA ASN A 297 -21.25 9.99 9.86
C ASN A 297 -20.06 9.08 9.56
N ILE A 298 -20.30 7.80 9.37
CA ILE A 298 -19.31 6.81 8.95
C ILE A 298 -19.17 6.87 7.43
N ILE A 299 -17.95 7.06 6.91
CA ILE A 299 -17.68 7.19 5.49
C ILE A 299 -17.28 5.83 4.90
N GLY A 300 -18.00 5.42 3.85
CA GLY A 300 -17.80 4.12 3.19
C GLY A 300 -18.66 3.00 3.79
N LYS A 301 -18.17 1.75 3.77
CA LYS A 301 -18.90 0.58 4.28
C LYS A 301 -19.06 0.64 5.80
N GLN A 302 -20.27 0.31 6.28
CA GLN A 302 -20.61 0.25 7.71
C GLN A 302 -20.62 -1.18 8.27
N ASN A 303 -20.17 -2.16 7.48
CA ASN A 303 -20.04 -3.57 7.85
C ASN A 303 -18.61 -4.06 7.61
N LEU A 304 -18.32 -5.32 7.93
CA LEU A 304 -16.99 -5.90 7.80
C LEU A 304 -16.70 -6.51 6.42
N GLN A 305 -17.68 -6.57 5.53
CA GLN A 305 -17.51 -7.21 4.23
C GLN A 305 -16.59 -6.39 3.32
N ASP A 306 -15.57 -7.03 2.77
CA ASP A 306 -14.61 -6.44 1.82
C ASP A 306 -14.05 -5.10 2.32
N ARG A 307 -13.45 -5.09 3.52
CA ARG A 307 -12.79 -3.92 4.09
C ARG A 307 -11.53 -4.25 4.88
N THR A 308 -10.65 -3.29 4.99
CA THR A 308 -9.54 -3.26 5.94
C THR A 308 -9.94 -2.53 7.23
N ALA A 309 -9.06 -2.50 8.21
CA ALA A 309 -9.26 -1.84 9.51
C ALA A 309 -9.12 -0.30 9.45
N VAL A 310 -9.59 0.32 8.37
CA VAL A 310 -9.58 1.77 8.15
C VAL A 310 -11.01 2.29 8.26
N VAL A 311 -11.26 3.23 9.16
CA VAL A 311 -12.57 3.88 9.36
C VAL A 311 -12.40 5.38 9.32
N SER A 312 -13.10 6.06 8.42
CA SER A 312 -13.16 7.52 8.37
C SER A 312 -14.53 8.01 8.82
N ILE A 313 -14.53 9.12 9.54
CA ILE A 313 -15.75 9.76 10.02
C ILE A 313 -15.75 11.27 9.74
N THR A 314 -16.94 11.84 9.74
CA THR A 314 -17.20 13.27 9.94
C THR A 314 -18.14 13.45 11.12
N ILE A 315 -18.14 14.61 11.75
CA ILE A 315 -19.09 15.00 12.79
C ILE A 315 -19.80 16.25 12.29
N ASP A 316 -21.14 16.24 12.30
CA ASP A 316 -21.95 17.37 11.83
C ASP A 316 -21.60 18.64 12.60
N GLY A 317 -21.44 19.76 11.89
CA GLY A 317 -21.11 21.05 12.50
C GLY A 317 -19.69 21.22 13.01
N MET A 318 -18.81 20.19 12.90
CA MET A 318 -17.40 20.29 13.32
C MET A 318 -16.44 20.04 12.15
N ASP A 319 -15.38 20.81 12.07
CA ASP A 319 -14.32 20.54 11.11
C ASP A 319 -13.38 19.40 11.58
N ALA A 320 -12.86 18.65 10.62
CA ALA A 320 -12.05 17.47 10.90
C ALA A 320 -10.75 17.79 11.67
N ALA A 321 -10.16 18.99 11.49
CA ALA A 321 -8.93 19.38 12.17
C ALA A 321 -9.19 19.65 13.65
N SER A 322 -10.29 20.30 14.00
CA SER A 322 -10.72 20.53 15.39
C SER A 322 -10.96 19.23 16.13
N ILE A 323 -11.65 18.26 15.49
CA ILE A 323 -11.89 16.94 16.07
C ILE A 323 -10.55 16.23 16.34
N ALA A 324 -9.64 16.16 15.35
CA ALA A 324 -8.35 15.50 15.50
C ALA A 324 -7.47 16.19 16.55
N TYR A 325 -7.49 17.51 16.62
CA TYR A 325 -6.76 18.27 17.64
C TYR A 325 -7.28 17.95 19.06
N GLU A 326 -8.58 17.84 19.25
CA GLU A 326 -9.16 17.50 20.53
C GLU A 326 -8.84 16.05 20.94
N LEU A 327 -8.95 15.10 20.00
CA LEU A 327 -8.55 13.70 20.23
C LEU A 327 -7.10 13.59 20.70
N GLU A 328 -6.18 14.33 20.09
CA GLU A 328 -4.77 14.30 20.45
C GLU A 328 -4.48 15.07 21.76
N SER A 329 -4.95 16.33 21.88
CA SER A 329 -4.56 17.22 22.98
C SER A 329 -5.23 16.86 24.31
N THR A 330 -6.44 16.29 24.29
CA THR A 330 -7.24 15.99 25.48
C THR A 330 -7.22 14.50 25.83
N TYR A 331 -7.29 13.63 24.81
CA TYR A 331 -7.44 12.19 25.00
C TYR A 331 -6.18 11.40 24.62
N HIS A 332 -5.14 12.07 24.11
CA HIS A 332 -3.89 11.44 23.64
C HIS A 332 -4.11 10.36 22.57
N ILE A 333 -5.12 10.55 21.72
CA ILE A 333 -5.46 9.65 20.62
C ILE A 333 -4.93 10.23 19.31
N MET A 334 -3.98 9.53 18.69
CA MET A 334 -3.35 9.91 17.43
C MET A 334 -4.15 9.36 16.25
N THR A 335 -4.72 10.25 15.45
CA THR A 335 -5.48 9.95 14.23
C THR A 335 -4.92 10.74 13.05
N ARG A 336 -5.49 10.55 11.88
CA ARG A 336 -5.14 11.36 10.71
C ARG A 336 -6.32 12.15 10.19
N VAL A 337 -6.06 13.39 9.75
CA VAL A 337 -7.10 14.32 9.27
C VAL A 337 -6.83 14.78 7.84
N GLY A 338 -7.89 15.09 7.10
CA GLY A 338 -7.87 15.74 5.79
C GLY A 338 -8.13 14.79 4.62
N LEU A 339 -7.51 15.06 3.46
CA LEU A 339 -7.77 14.34 2.20
C LEU A 339 -6.95 13.05 2.01
N HIS A 340 -6.12 12.67 2.98
CA HIS A 340 -5.34 11.41 3.00
C HIS A 340 -4.58 11.11 1.68
N CYS A 341 -4.16 12.15 0.94
CA CYS A 341 -3.55 12.05 -0.38
C CYS A 341 -4.42 11.34 -1.44
N ALA A 342 -5.74 11.32 -1.28
CA ALA A 342 -6.69 10.71 -2.20
C ALA A 342 -7.90 11.62 -2.47
N PRO A 343 -7.71 12.83 -3.07
CA PRO A 343 -8.78 13.81 -3.25
C PRO A 343 -9.93 13.26 -4.10
N ARG A 344 -9.65 12.39 -5.08
CA ARG A 344 -10.69 11.76 -5.91
C ARG A 344 -11.57 10.80 -5.10
N ALA A 345 -10.99 10.06 -4.16
CA ALA A 345 -11.75 9.22 -3.26
C ALA A 345 -12.72 10.08 -2.41
N HIS A 346 -12.28 11.22 -1.91
CA HIS A 346 -13.15 12.15 -1.19
C HIS A 346 -14.26 12.76 -2.06
N GLN A 347 -13.99 13.01 -3.36
CA GLN A 347 -15.05 13.42 -4.31
C GLN A 347 -16.09 12.30 -4.49
N THR A 348 -15.65 11.05 -4.62
CA THR A 348 -16.52 9.87 -4.75
C THR A 348 -17.36 9.64 -3.48
N LEU A 349 -16.75 9.81 -2.32
CA LEU A 349 -17.36 9.57 -1.01
C LEU A 349 -18.16 10.77 -0.47
N GLY A 350 -18.15 11.92 -1.17
CA GLY A 350 -18.91 13.12 -0.79
C GLY A 350 -18.30 13.92 0.37
N THR A 351 -16.99 13.77 0.63
CA THR A 351 -16.28 14.46 1.72
C THR A 351 -15.20 15.44 1.24
N TYR A 352 -15.24 15.82 -0.05
CA TYR A 352 -14.38 16.85 -0.62
C TYR A 352 -15.09 18.21 -0.52
N PRO A 353 -14.38 19.31 -0.19
CA PRO A 353 -12.94 19.46 0.07
C PRO A 353 -12.53 19.29 1.54
N GLU A 354 -13.45 19.10 2.48
CA GLU A 354 -13.21 19.13 3.93
C GLU A 354 -12.35 17.95 4.41
N GLY A 355 -12.48 16.78 3.78
CA GLY A 355 -11.82 15.56 4.21
C GLY A 355 -12.54 14.87 5.38
N THR A 356 -11.81 14.04 6.12
CA THR A 356 -12.33 13.23 7.22
C THR A 356 -11.33 13.12 8.35
N VAL A 357 -11.78 12.69 9.54
CA VAL A 357 -10.93 12.10 10.57
C VAL A 357 -10.86 10.61 10.32
N ARG A 358 -9.67 10.06 10.14
CA ARG A 358 -9.43 8.65 9.83
C ARG A 358 -8.81 7.94 11.01
N PHE A 359 -9.42 6.86 11.41
CA PHE A 359 -8.91 5.87 12.35
C PHE A 359 -8.40 4.65 11.56
N SER A 360 -7.32 4.05 12.01
CA SER A 360 -6.83 2.81 11.43
C SER A 360 -6.13 1.98 12.48
N PHE A 361 -6.63 0.75 12.65
CA PHE A 361 -6.19 -0.16 13.68
C PHE A 361 -5.09 -1.06 13.12
N GLY A 362 -4.19 -1.49 13.98
CA GLY A 362 -3.11 -2.40 13.65
C GLY A 362 -2.99 -3.52 14.67
N TYR A 363 -2.09 -4.44 14.40
CA TYR A 363 -1.90 -5.67 15.16
C TYR A 363 -1.65 -5.46 16.68
N ALA A 364 -1.14 -4.30 17.08
CA ALA A 364 -0.79 -3.97 18.46
C ALA A 364 -1.88 -3.21 19.23
N ASN A 365 -2.94 -2.77 18.54
CA ASN A 365 -4.05 -2.10 19.21
C ASN A 365 -4.88 -3.09 20.01
N THR A 366 -5.50 -2.58 21.08
CA THR A 366 -6.31 -3.34 22.02
C THR A 366 -7.79 -2.94 21.97
N MET A 367 -8.65 -3.74 22.55
CA MET A 367 -10.06 -3.38 22.69
C MET A 367 -10.26 -2.14 23.57
N GLU A 368 -9.41 -1.96 24.60
CA GLU A 368 -9.40 -0.79 25.47
C GLU A 368 -9.08 0.50 24.70
N ASP A 369 -8.18 0.44 23.68
CA ASP A 369 -7.92 1.58 22.79
C ASP A 369 -9.20 2.00 22.04
N ILE A 370 -9.98 1.03 21.59
CA ILE A 370 -11.24 1.27 20.85
C ILE A 370 -12.31 1.86 21.76
N GLU A 371 -12.49 1.31 22.95
CA GLU A 371 -13.46 1.79 23.95
C GLU A 371 -13.12 3.23 24.37
N THR A 372 -11.84 3.53 24.57
CA THR A 372 -11.36 4.88 24.89
C THR A 372 -11.64 5.86 23.74
N ALA A 373 -11.40 5.44 22.49
CA ALA A 373 -11.68 6.27 21.33
C ALA A 373 -13.17 6.57 21.16
N LEU A 374 -14.04 5.58 21.38
CA LEU A 374 -15.50 5.75 21.35
C LEU A 374 -15.99 6.71 22.44
N SER A 375 -15.47 6.57 23.68
CA SER A 375 -15.81 7.47 24.79
C SER A 375 -15.39 8.90 24.50
N ALA A 376 -14.21 9.12 23.92
CA ALA A 376 -13.73 10.43 23.52
C ALA A 376 -14.65 11.03 22.43
N LEU A 377 -14.98 10.25 21.40
CA LEU A 377 -15.87 10.69 20.31
C LEU A 377 -17.26 11.03 20.82
N THR A 378 -17.82 10.24 21.74
CA THR A 378 -19.12 10.56 22.38
C THR A 378 -19.06 11.91 23.08
N THR A 379 -18.00 12.17 23.83
CA THR A 379 -17.83 13.45 24.55
C THR A 379 -17.67 14.62 23.59
N ILE A 380 -16.95 14.43 22.47
CA ILE A 380 -16.76 15.48 21.44
C ILE A 380 -18.07 15.75 20.73
N ALA A 381 -18.80 14.73 20.28
CA ALA A 381 -20.06 14.89 19.56
C ALA A 381 -21.14 15.56 20.41
N ASN A 382 -21.19 15.30 21.71
CA ASN A 382 -22.15 15.92 22.64
C ASN A 382 -21.91 17.42 22.89
N LYS A 383 -20.92 18.05 22.25
CA LYS A 383 -20.67 19.50 22.34
C LYS A 383 -21.47 20.30 21.30
N ILE A 384 -22.12 19.62 20.37
CA ILE A 384 -22.99 20.20 19.35
C ILE A 384 -24.41 20.38 19.92
#